data_af1f566efc7ae22ff95208185055b628
#
_entry.id   af1f566efc7ae22ff95208185055b628
#
_cell.length_a   1.000
_cell.length_b   1.000
_cell.length_c   1.000
_cell.angle_alpha   90.00
_cell.angle_beta   90.00
_cell.angle_gamma   90.00
#
_symmetry.space_group_name_H-M   'P 1'
#
loop_
_entity.id
_entity.type
_entity.pdbx_description
1 polymer ?
#
loop_
_entity_poly.entity_id
_entity_poly.type
_entity_poly.pdbx_seq_one_letter_code
_entity_poly.pdbx_strand_id
1 'polypeptide(L)'
;RYKIMVESPSREQYDEIFRRMCESRDIVFDRSKVDLIFRNFYGRLQIAPRGCHPRDVVDTLCNIAKYRHVEPALTQELVDSACRAYFLDMPGAGGVVSGAGTNVND
;
A
#
# COMPACT_ATOMS: atom_id res chain seq x y z
N ARG A 1 4.48 29.64 4.15
CA ARG A 1 4.29 28.99 4.08
C ARG A 1 4.32 28.31 4.74
N TYR A 2 4.19 28.64 4.78
CA TYR A 2 4.30 27.78 5.43
C TYR A 2 4.51 26.65 4.71
N LYS A 3 5.14 26.01 5.00
CA LYS A 3 5.22 24.92 4.35
C LYS A 3 4.65 23.84 5.09
N ILE A 4 3.91 23.11 4.49
CA ILE A 4 3.31 22.02 5.15
C ILE A 4 4.28 20.92 5.15
N MET A 5 4.64 20.53 6.32
CA MET A 5 5.47 19.38 6.42
C MET A 5 4.58 18.22 6.59
N VAL A 6 4.46 17.43 5.60
CA VAL A 6 3.68 16.21 5.70
C VAL A 6 4.59 15.17 6.30
N GLU A 7 4.44 14.96 7.55
CA GLU A 7 5.28 13.99 8.23
C GLU A 7 4.74 12.61 8.05
N SER A 8 5.65 11.66 8.03
CA SER A 8 5.23 10.27 7.96
C SER A 8 4.52 9.88 9.24
N PRO A 9 3.46 9.10 9.16
CA PRO A 9 2.82 8.62 10.37
C PRO A 9 3.75 7.70 11.12
N SER A 10 3.57 7.62 12.42
CA SER A 10 4.28 6.63 13.20
C SER A 10 3.77 5.26 12.82
N ARG A 11 4.53 4.21 13.21
CA ARG A 11 4.07 2.86 12.94
C ARG A 11 2.72 2.61 13.59
N GLU A 12 2.51 3.14 14.79
CA GLU A 12 1.23 2.95 15.47
C GLU A 12 0.11 3.62 14.72
N GLN A 13 0.36 4.83 14.22
CA GLN A 13 -0.65 5.53 13.45
C GLN A 13 -0.95 4.80 12.15
N TYR A 14 0.08 4.32 11.50
CA TYR A 14 -0.10 3.57 10.26
C TYR A 14 -0.93 2.32 10.52
N ASP A 15 -0.60 1.57 11.56
CA ASP A 15 -1.33 0.36 11.89
C ASP A 15 -2.79 0.67 12.18
N GLU A 16 -3.05 1.76 12.88
CA GLU A 16 -4.43 2.10 13.23
C GLU A 16 -5.23 2.47 11.99
N ILE A 17 -4.64 3.26 11.08
CA ILE A 17 -5.31 3.61 9.84
C ILE A 17 -5.58 2.34 9.02
N PHE A 18 -4.58 1.47 8.95
CA PHE A 18 -4.73 0.23 8.21
C PHE A 18 -5.83 -0.64 8.80
N ARG A 19 -5.87 -0.72 10.14
CA ARG A 19 -6.89 -1.51 10.82
C ARG A 19 -8.28 -0.97 10.52
N ARG A 20 -8.43 0.36 10.55
CA ARG A 20 -9.74 0.96 10.28
C ARG A 20 -10.18 0.72 8.85
N MET A 21 -9.24 0.78 7.92
CA MET A 21 -9.59 0.50 6.53
C MET A 21 -10.03 -0.94 6.35
N CYS A 22 -9.33 -1.87 7.01
CA CYS A 22 -9.72 -3.27 6.94
C CYS A 22 -11.11 -3.47 7.52
N GLU A 23 -11.39 -2.83 8.65
CA GLU A 23 -12.71 -2.97 9.27
C GLU A 23 -13.79 -2.45 8.35
N SER A 24 -13.55 -1.37 7.65
CA SER A 24 -14.55 -0.80 6.77
C SER A 24 -14.83 -1.69 5.57
N ARG A 25 -13.95 -2.63 5.28
CA ARG A 25 -14.12 -3.55 4.18
C ARG A 25 -14.36 -4.97 4.63
N ASP A 26 -14.65 -5.17 5.92
CA ASP A 26 -14.89 -6.49 6.49
C ASP A 26 -13.70 -7.42 6.30
N ILE A 27 -12.51 -6.87 6.44
CA ILE A 27 -11.28 -7.64 6.34
C ILE A 27 -10.69 -7.75 7.73
N VAL A 28 -10.28 -8.96 8.11
CA VAL A 28 -9.64 -9.17 9.41
C VAL A 28 -8.25 -8.57 9.36
N PHE A 29 -7.96 -7.67 10.29
CA PHE A 29 -6.67 -7.02 10.34
C PHE A 29 -5.60 -7.99 10.84
N ASP A 30 -4.45 -7.98 10.19
CA ASP A 30 -3.33 -8.84 10.58
C ASP A 30 -2.07 -7.99 10.56
N ARG A 31 -1.60 -7.65 11.74
CA ARG A 31 -0.44 -6.77 11.86
C ARG A 31 0.81 -7.37 11.23
N SER A 32 0.93 -8.69 11.22
CA SER A 32 2.11 -9.30 10.64
C SER A 32 2.22 -9.01 9.15
N LYS A 33 1.08 -8.81 8.49
CA LYS A 33 1.11 -8.47 7.08
C LYS A 33 1.57 -7.04 6.87
N VAL A 34 1.26 -6.16 7.82
CA VAL A 34 1.79 -4.79 7.76
C VAL A 34 3.30 -4.83 7.98
N ASP A 35 3.77 -5.72 8.85
CA ASP A 35 5.22 -5.89 9.02
C ASP A 35 5.88 -6.25 7.70
N LEU A 36 5.25 -7.13 6.93
CA LEU A 36 5.78 -7.50 5.63
C LEU A 36 5.85 -6.32 4.69
N ILE A 37 4.82 -5.46 4.72
CA ILE A 37 4.82 -4.28 3.88
C ILE A 37 5.99 -3.38 4.22
N PHE A 38 6.22 -3.14 5.50
CA PHE A 38 7.32 -2.29 5.90
C PHE A 38 8.67 -2.90 5.52
N ARG A 39 8.80 -4.20 5.71
CA ARG A 39 10.08 -4.85 5.42
C ARG A 39 10.35 -4.94 3.93
N ASN A 40 9.35 -5.33 3.15
CA ASN A 40 9.57 -5.66 1.74
C ASN A 40 9.39 -4.48 0.80
N PHE A 41 8.70 -3.44 1.24
CA PHE A 41 8.45 -2.32 0.34
C PHE A 41 9.03 -1.02 0.88
N TYR A 42 8.65 -0.60 2.07
CA TYR A 42 9.21 0.65 2.58
C TYR A 42 10.72 0.53 2.80
N GLY A 43 11.14 -0.55 3.45
CA GLY A 43 12.55 -0.73 3.73
C GLY A 43 13.38 -0.95 2.50
N ARG A 44 12.91 -1.82 1.62
CA ARG A 44 13.69 -2.14 0.43
C ARG A 44 13.70 -1.03 -0.59
N LEU A 45 12.58 -0.36 -0.76
CA LEU A 45 12.48 0.69 -1.77
C LEU A 45 12.86 2.05 -1.21
N GLN A 46 13.06 2.12 0.11
CA GLN A 46 13.41 3.38 0.77
C GLN A 46 12.36 4.44 0.52
N ILE A 47 11.12 4.03 0.67
CA ILE A 47 9.97 4.91 0.53
C ILE A 47 9.47 5.24 1.92
N ALA A 48 9.17 6.51 2.15
CA ALA A 48 8.62 6.93 3.44
C ALA A 48 7.13 6.60 3.50
N PRO A 49 6.66 6.04 4.61
CA PRO A 49 5.22 5.79 4.75
C PRO A 49 4.44 7.08 4.75
N ARG A 50 3.24 7.05 4.22
CA ARG A 50 2.34 8.19 4.22
C ARG A 50 0.99 7.77 4.74
N GLY A 51 0.22 8.75 5.22
CA GLY A 51 -1.08 8.46 5.80
C GLY A 51 -2.08 7.89 4.81
N CYS A 52 -1.92 8.22 3.53
CA CYS A 52 -2.85 7.72 2.51
C CYS A 52 -2.53 6.29 2.07
N HIS A 53 -1.34 5.80 2.37
CA HIS A 53 -0.94 4.49 1.88
C HIS A 53 -1.84 3.36 2.38
N PRO A 54 -2.21 3.32 3.66
CA PRO A 54 -3.07 2.21 4.10
C PRO A 54 -4.37 2.13 3.33
N ARG A 55 -5.02 3.28 3.11
CA ARG A 55 -6.27 3.30 2.37
C ARG A 55 -6.05 2.81 0.94
N ASP A 56 -5.02 3.34 0.30
CA ASP A 56 -4.79 3.01 -1.09
C ASP A 56 -4.38 1.56 -1.27
N VAL A 57 -3.58 1.02 -0.35
CA VAL A 57 -3.18 -0.37 -0.42
C VAL A 57 -4.38 -1.28 -0.21
N VAL A 58 -5.23 -0.97 0.76
CA VAL A 58 -6.42 -1.80 0.99
C VAL A 58 -7.37 -1.71 -0.20
N ASP A 59 -7.56 -0.51 -0.76
CA ASP A 59 -8.39 -0.38 -1.95
C ASP A 59 -7.84 -1.20 -3.11
N THR A 60 -6.53 -1.13 -3.31
CA THR A 60 -5.90 -1.89 -4.38
C THR A 60 -6.07 -3.38 -4.15
N LEU A 61 -5.89 -3.81 -2.91
CA LEU A 61 -6.06 -5.22 -2.57
C LEU A 61 -7.49 -5.68 -2.87
N CYS A 62 -8.47 -4.88 -2.52
CA CYS A 62 -9.86 -5.25 -2.76
C CYS A 62 -10.15 -5.32 -4.25
N ASN A 63 -9.58 -4.41 -5.03
CA ASN A 63 -9.77 -4.43 -6.47
C ASN A 63 -9.15 -5.67 -7.09
N ILE A 64 -7.97 -6.05 -6.62
CA ILE A 64 -7.32 -7.24 -7.14
C ILE A 64 -8.11 -8.48 -6.77
N ALA A 65 -8.60 -8.54 -5.53
CA ALA A 65 -9.39 -9.68 -5.09
C ALA A 65 -10.66 -9.81 -5.93
N LYS A 66 -11.31 -8.68 -6.21
CA LYS A 66 -12.50 -8.68 -7.03
C LYS A 66 -12.18 -9.17 -8.44
N TYR A 67 -11.08 -8.71 -8.99
CA TYR A 67 -10.69 -9.12 -10.33
C TYR A 67 -10.40 -10.61 -10.37
N ARG A 68 -9.81 -11.16 -9.33
CA ARG A 68 -9.48 -12.57 -9.26
C ARG A 68 -10.62 -13.44 -8.74
N HIS A 69 -11.73 -12.83 -8.36
CA HIS A 69 -12.89 -13.55 -7.84
C HIS A 69 -12.57 -14.31 -6.57
N VAL A 70 -11.83 -13.66 -5.68
CA VAL A 70 -11.53 -14.22 -4.36
C VAL A 70 -11.95 -13.22 -3.30
N GLU A 71 -12.13 -13.72 -2.09
CA GLU A 71 -12.49 -12.86 -0.97
C GLU A 71 -11.34 -11.95 -0.60
N PRO A 72 -11.59 -10.66 -0.40
CA PRO A 72 -10.52 -9.79 0.07
C PRO A 72 -10.09 -10.19 1.47
N ALA A 73 -8.80 -10.36 1.64
CA ALA A 73 -8.23 -10.73 2.93
C ALA A 73 -6.76 -10.36 2.91
N LEU A 74 -6.18 -10.25 4.09
CA LEU A 74 -4.77 -9.92 4.19
C LEU A 74 -3.93 -11.18 4.06
N THR A 75 -4.06 -11.85 2.94
CA THR A 75 -3.19 -12.98 2.66
C THR A 75 -1.87 -12.43 2.13
N GLN A 76 -0.83 -13.21 2.29
CA GLN A 76 0.47 -12.78 1.81
C GLN A 76 0.42 -12.50 0.31
N GLU A 77 -0.27 -13.35 -0.42
CA GLU A 77 -0.35 -13.21 -1.86
C GLU A 77 -1.05 -11.92 -2.28
N LEU A 78 -2.20 -11.63 -1.67
CA LEU A 78 -2.93 -10.42 -2.01
C LEU A 78 -2.20 -9.17 -1.55
N VAL A 79 -1.61 -9.22 -0.36
CA VAL A 79 -0.86 -8.08 0.14
C VAL A 79 0.33 -7.79 -0.77
N ASP A 80 1.04 -8.84 -1.16
CA ASP A 80 2.19 -8.65 -2.04
C ASP A 80 1.75 -8.08 -3.39
N SER A 81 0.69 -8.63 -3.95
CA SER A 81 0.19 -8.16 -5.25
C SER A 81 -0.27 -6.71 -5.17
N ALA A 82 -0.97 -6.37 -4.09
CA ALA A 82 -1.47 -5.00 -3.93
C ALA A 82 -0.32 -4.02 -3.79
N CYS A 83 0.67 -4.37 -2.99
CA CYS A 83 1.80 -3.48 -2.79
C CYS A 83 2.66 -3.34 -4.03
N ARG A 84 2.82 -4.42 -4.77
CA ARG A 84 3.55 -4.32 -6.04
C ARG A 84 2.83 -3.41 -7.01
N ALA A 85 1.52 -3.56 -7.11
CA ALA A 85 0.75 -2.71 -8.01
C ALA A 85 0.82 -1.26 -7.56
N TYR A 86 0.70 -1.03 -6.27
CA TYR A 86 0.65 0.34 -5.76
C TYR A 86 2.02 1.01 -5.76
N PHE A 87 3.05 0.33 -5.29
CA PHE A 87 4.35 0.96 -5.11
C PHE A 87 5.26 0.82 -6.32
N LEU A 88 5.06 -0.19 -7.13
CA LEU A 88 5.99 -0.45 -8.22
C LEU A 88 5.39 -0.20 -9.60
N ASP A 89 4.11 -0.55 -9.77
CA ASP A 89 3.54 -0.53 -11.11
C ASP A 89 2.67 0.68 -11.40
N MET A 90 2.09 1.30 -10.37
CA MET A 90 1.23 2.44 -10.62
C MET A 90 2.04 3.69 -10.79
N PRO A 91 1.84 4.43 -11.88
CA PRO A 91 2.60 5.66 -12.09
C PRO A 91 2.34 6.64 -10.96
N GLY A 92 3.39 7.16 -10.40
CA GLY A 92 3.30 8.19 -9.38
C GLY A 92 2.99 7.71 -7.99
N ALA A 93 2.55 6.47 -7.84
CA ALA A 93 2.17 5.98 -6.53
C ALA A 93 3.37 5.90 -5.60
N GLY A 94 4.47 5.42 -6.10
CA GLY A 94 5.68 5.30 -5.32
C GLY A 94 6.62 6.46 -5.49
N GLY A 95 6.20 7.45 -6.24
CA GLY A 95 7.05 8.59 -6.51
C GLY A 95 8.07 8.37 -7.59
N VAL A 96 7.96 7.31 -8.29
CA VAL A 96 8.92 7.03 -9.29
C VAL A 96 8.37 7.18 -10.63
N VAL A 97 9.02 7.58 -11.37
CA VAL A 97 8.55 7.66 -12.56
C VAL A 97 9.15 6.99 -13.52
N SER A 98 9.37 6.53 -13.66
CA SER A 98 9.77 6.12 -14.27
C SER A 98 9.72 5.83 -15.05
N GLY A 99 9.79 5.84 -15.25
CA GLY A 99 9.70 5.69 -15.86
C GLY A 99 9.36 5.23 -16.47
N ALA A 100 9.58 5.30 -16.56
CA ALA A 100 9.33 4.94 -17.00
C ALA A 100 8.93 4.48 -17.62
N GLY A 101 8.92 4.55 -17.73
CA GLY A 101 8.69 4.16 -18.16
C GLY A 101 8.20 3.76 -18.86
N THR A 102 8.36 3.86 -18.97
CA THR A 102 8.06 3.47 -19.47
C THR A 102 7.61 3.04 -20.14
N ASN A 103 7.70 3.06 -20.27
CA ASN A 103 7.40 2.59 -20.77
C ASN A 103 6.89 2.26 -21.45
N VAL A 104 6.85 2.48 -21.48
CA VAL A 104 6.47 2.14 -21.92
C VAL A 104 6.16 1.68 -22.67
N ASN A 105 6.11 1.67 -22.89
CA ASN A 105 5.94 1.24 -23.46
C ASN A 105 5.86 1.10 -24.09
N ASP A 106 5.90 1.30 -24.10
CA ASP A 106 6.03 1.09 -24.54
C ASP A 106 6.09 0.87 -24.87
#